data_87325356c5defea669179bde2e5cf376
#
_entry.id   87325356c5defea669179bde2e5cf376
#
_cell.length_a   1.000
_cell.length_b   1.000
_cell.length_c   1.000
_cell.angle_alpha   90.00
_cell.angle_beta   90.00
_cell.angle_gamma   90.00
#
_symmetry.space_group_name_H-M   'P 1'
#
loop_
_entity.id
_entity.type
_entity.pdbx_description
1 polymer ?
#
loop_
_entity_poly.entity_id
_entity_poly.type
_entity_poly.pdbx_seq_one_letter_code
_entity_poly.pdbx_strand_id
1 'polypeptide(L)'
;MGFPIYRPRRTRATENLRSMIRETELSVNDLIYPLFVVPGKNVKHEIESLPGNYHWSLDRLPEVLDEITELKIPAVILFGIPSYKNATGSSAWDMEEPVQQACRLIKEKYPDLVIVTDVCLCEYTEHGHCGVLENGCTVNNDATLPLLAKVAVSHAKAGADIIAPSNMMDGYVKAIRTALDEEGFTNIPIMAYSAKFASAYYGPFRSAADSAPEHGDRKGYQMDPANSDEALREVELDIEEGADIVMVKPALAFMDIIRRVKDTFNRPLCVYNVSGEYAMVKAAAEKGWIDEKRIVMETLTGFKRAGAKMIITYHALDAARWLRGE
;
A
#
# COMPACT_ATOMS: atom_id res chain seq x y z
N MET A 1 -30.49 -28.03 38.46
CA MET A 1 -30.14 -27.27 37.24
C MET A 1 -28.71 -26.82 37.38
N GLY A 2 -27.83 -27.33 36.56
CA GLY A 2 -26.43 -27.02 36.64
C GLY A 2 -26.16 -25.54 36.28
N PHE A 3 -25.50 -24.86 37.14
CA PHE A 3 -24.78 -23.65 36.82
C PHE A 3 -24.06 -23.83 35.49
N PRO A 4 -23.78 -22.77 34.69
CA PRO A 4 -23.08 -22.90 33.44
C PRO A 4 -21.73 -23.58 33.69
N ILE A 5 -21.54 -24.79 33.10
CA ILE A 5 -20.27 -25.54 33.13
C ILE A 5 -19.21 -24.75 32.39
N TYR A 6 -19.59 -24.15 31.24
CA TYR A 6 -18.71 -23.33 30.39
C TYR A 6 -18.82 -21.86 30.81
N ARG A 7 -17.69 -21.26 31.18
CA ARG A 7 -17.56 -19.86 31.56
C ARG A 7 -16.40 -19.22 30.81
N PRO A 8 -16.62 -18.66 29.61
CA PRO A 8 -15.56 -18.00 28.83
C PRO A 8 -14.86 -16.87 29.56
N ARG A 9 -15.51 -16.25 30.58
CA ARG A 9 -14.90 -15.23 31.44
C ARG A 9 -13.66 -15.72 32.20
N ARG A 10 -13.51 -17.02 32.43
CA ARG A 10 -12.36 -17.60 33.14
C ARG A 10 -11.06 -17.27 32.45
N THR A 11 -11.04 -17.28 31.12
CA THR A 11 -9.85 -17.01 30.31
C THR A 11 -9.58 -15.50 30.11
N ARG A 12 -10.43 -14.61 30.64
CA ARG A 12 -10.33 -13.15 30.52
C ARG A 12 -10.06 -12.43 31.84
N ALA A 13 -9.86 -13.18 32.91
CA ALA A 13 -9.87 -12.62 34.28
C ALA A 13 -8.73 -11.65 34.55
N THR A 14 -7.54 -11.90 34.03
CA THR A 14 -6.36 -11.07 34.23
C THR A 14 -5.68 -10.72 32.90
N GLU A 15 -4.86 -9.65 32.88
CA GLU A 15 -4.08 -9.24 31.72
C GLU A 15 -3.14 -10.36 31.27
N ASN A 16 -2.38 -10.93 32.20
CA ASN A 16 -1.44 -12.01 31.88
C ASN A 16 -2.15 -13.22 31.29
N LEU A 17 -3.33 -13.59 31.81
CA LEU A 17 -4.10 -14.70 31.26
C LEU A 17 -4.60 -14.39 29.84
N ARG A 18 -5.07 -13.15 29.59
CA ARG A 18 -5.46 -12.72 28.23
C ARG A 18 -4.30 -12.75 27.26
N SER A 19 -3.10 -12.31 27.69
CA SER A 19 -1.91 -12.33 26.83
C SER A 19 -1.47 -13.76 26.47
N MET A 20 -1.55 -14.71 27.42
CA MET A 20 -1.15 -16.11 27.19
C MET A 20 -2.03 -16.84 26.20
N ILE A 21 -3.30 -16.46 26.06
CA ILE A 21 -4.26 -17.12 25.18
C ILE A 21 -4.59 -16.31 23.93
N ARG A 22 -3.89 -15.21 23.72
CA ARG A 22 -4.07 -14.34 22.54
C ARG A 22 -3.73 -15.11 21.26
N GLU A 23 -4.67 -15.14 20.33
CA GLU A 23 -4.53 -15.89 19.06
C GLU A 23 -3.84 -15.07 17.97
N THR A 24 -3.87 -13.74 18.08
CA THR A 24 -3.36 -12.81 17.06
C THR A 24 -2.37 -11.84 17.70
N GLU A 25 -1.21 -11.74 17.11
CA GLU A 25 -0.17 -10.80 17.50
C GLU A 25 0.13 -9.83 16.36
N LEU A 26 0.31 -8.57 16.71
CA LEU A 26 0.81 -7.53 15.82
C LEU A 26 2.28 -7.28 16.15
N SER A 27 3.11 -7.24 15.11
CA SER A 27 4.54 -7.01 15.22
C SER A 27 4.97 -5.85 14.31
N VAL A 28 6.06 -5.17 14.65
CA VAL A 28 6.70 -4.18 13.76
C VAL A 28 7.02 -4.81 12.39
N ASN A 29 7.35 -6.10 12.35
CA ASN A 29 7.65 -6.84 11.11
C ASN A 29 6.44 -6.99 10.17
N ASP A 30 5.25 -6.63 10.61
CA ASP A 30 4.05 -6.65 9.77
C ASP A 30 3.82 -5.31 9.04
N LEU A 31 4.57 -4.25 9.38
CA LEU A 31 4.30 -2.88 8.96
C LEU A 31 5.13 -2.50 7.71
N ILE A 32 4.47 -1.80 6.78
CA ILE A 32 5.10 -1.13 5.64
C ILE A 32 4.70 0.34 5.70
N TYR A 33 5.68 1.25 5.69
CA TYR A 33 5.41 2.68 5.78
C TYR A 33 5.38 3.34 4.39
N PRO A 34 4.29 4.05 4.01
CA PRO A 34 4.19 4.77 2.75
C PRO A 34 4.98 6.09 2.78
N LEU A 35 5.78 6.33 1.76
CA LEU A 35 6.58 7.55 1.57
C LEU A 35 6.25 8.24 0.25
N PHE A 36 6.11 9.55 0.29
CA PHE A 36 5.92 10.39 -0.89
C PHE A 36 7.22 11.12 -1.21
N VAL A 37 7.80 10.81 -2.37
CA VAL A 37 9.05 11.42 -2.84
C VAL A 37 8.78 12.42 -3.95
N VAL A 38 9.42 13.57 -3.85
CA VAL A 38 9.20 14.71 -4.74
C VAL A 38 10.51 15.24 -5.31
N PRO A 39 10.50 15.88 -6.48
CA PRO A 39 11.66 16.58 -7.02
C PRO A 39 12.01 17.82 -6.18
N GLY A 40 13.20 18.37 -6.42
CA GLY A 40 13.67 19.59 -5.77
C GLY A 40 14.66 19.32 -4.65
N LYS A 41 14.92 20.37 -3.85
CA LYS A 41 15.91 20.35 -2.78
C LYS A 41 15.34 21.02 -1.53
N ASN A 42 15.68 20.46 -0.36
CA ASN A 42 15.25 20.93 0.95
C ASN A 42 13.72 20.94 1.12
N VAL A 43 13.01 20.00 0.48
CA VAL A 43 11.57 19.86 0.62
C VAL A 43 11.26 18.87 1.73
N LYS A 44 10.54 19.35 2.75
CA LYS A 44 9.80 18.59 3.77
C LYS A 44 8.49 19.34 3.99
N HIS A 45 7.46 18.94 3.27
CA HIS A 45 6.17 19.60 3.31
C HIS A 45 5.11 18.67 3.83
N GLU A 46 4.47 19.04 4.94
CA GLU A 46 3.41 18.21 5.53
C GLU A 46 2.20 18.15 4.60
N ILE A 47 1.65 16.93 4.47
CA ILE A 47 0.46 16.69 3.66
C ILE A 47 -0.76 16.99 4.53
N GLU A 48 -1.46 18.10 4.26
CA GLU A 48 -2.59 18.59 5.05
C GLU A 48 -3.65 17.50 5.33
N SER A 49 -3.96 16.69 4.34
CA SER A 49 -4.94 15.61 4.45
C SER A 49 -4.43 14.33 5.15
N LEU A 50 -3.13 14.28 5.47
CA LEU A 50 -2.44 13.15 6.13
C LEU A 50 -1.50 13.68 7.23
N PRO A 51 -2.01 14.25 8.32
CA PRO A 51 -1.19 14.86 9.38
C PRO A 51 -0.06 13.94 9.84
N GLY A 52 1.16 14.49 9.99
CA GLY A 52 2.36 13.72 10.35
C GLY A 52 3.02 12.96 9.19
N ASN A 53 2.48 13.04 7.96
CA ASN A 53 3.10 12.51 6.74
C ASN A 53 3.51 13.66 5.81
N TYR A 54 4.60 13.48 5.07
CA TYR A 54 5.25 14.56 4.36
C TYR A 54 5.61 14.17 2.92
N HIS A 55 5.69 15.19 2.06
CA HIS A 55 6.44 15.12 0.82
C HIS A 55 7.93 15.33 1.12
N TRP A 56 8.78 14.48 0.59
CA TRP A 56 10.21 14.49 0.85
C TRP A 56 11.02 14.65 -0.44
N SER A 57 11.89 15.67 -0.48
CA SER A 57 12.97 15.65 -1.47
C SER A 57 14.07 14.66 -1.04
N LEU A 58 14.87 14.20 -2.00
CA LEU A 58 15.88 13.17 -1.77
C LEU A 58 16.91 13.53 -0.69
N ASP A 59 17.31 14.81 -0.62
CA ASP A 59 18.26 15.31 0.38
C ASP A 59 17.69 15.34 1.80
N ARG A 60 16.36 15.36 1.94
CA ARG A 60 15.67 15.35 3.25
C ARG A 60 15.12 13.94 3.62
N LEU A 61 15.05 13.04 2.66
CA LEU A 61 14.54 11.68 2.86
C LEU A 61 15.26 10.90 3.99
N PRO A 62 16.60 11.03 4.20
CA PRO A 62 17.29 10.39 5.32
C PRO A 62 16.67 10.69 6.70
N GLU A 63 16.06 11.85 6.92
CA GLU A 63 15.46 12.19 8.23
C GLU A 63 14.38 11.19 8.66
N VAL A 64 13.54 10.77 7.73
CA VAL A 64 12.50 9.78 8.03
C VAL A 64 13.03 8.35 7.92
N LEU A 65 14.01 8.08 7.07
CA LEU A 65 14.61 6.76 6.94
C LEU A 65 15.42 6.36 8.19
N ASP A 66 16.11 7.29 8.82
CA ASP A 66 16.80 7.07 10.10
C ASP A 66 15.79 6.65 11.19
N GLU A 67 14.66 7.33 11.27
CA GLU A 67 13.58 6.99 12.21
C GLU A 67 12.95 5.62 11.91
N ILE A 68 12.66 5.32 10.64
CA ILE A 68 12.12 4.01 10.20
C ILE A 68 13.07 2.89 10.62
N THR A 69 14.37 3.09 10.41
CA THR A 69 15.42 2.11 10.74
C THR A 69 15.55 1.94 12.25
N GLU A 70 15.54 3.03 13.02
CA GLU A 70 15.58 2.99 14.48
C GLU A 70 14.36 2.24 15.05
N LEU A 71 13.19 2.48 14.50
CA LEU A 71 11.94 1.79 14.85
C LEU A 71 11.89 0.34 14.35
N LYS A 72 12.86 -0.09 13.53
CA LYS A 72 12.95 -1.44 12.93
C LYS A 72 11.75 -1.79 12.06
N ILE A 73 11.15 -0.80 11.40
CA ILE A 73 10.13 -1.05 10.39
C ILE A 73 10.84 -1.65 9.17
N PRO A 74 10.43 -2.85 8.69
CA PRO A 74 11.23 -3.60 7.73
C PRO A 74 11.13 -3.08 6.30
N ALA A 75 10.08 -2.33 5.97
CA ALA A 75 9.80 -1.96 4.59
C ALA A 75 9.14 -0.58 4.45
N VAL A 76 9.42 0.05 3.32
CA VAL A 76 8.72 1.26 2.85
C VAL A 76 8.08 1.01 1.50
N ILE A 77 6.97 1.70 1.22
CA ILE A 77 6.42 1.77 -0.14
C ILE A 77 6.54 3.20 -0.66
N LEU A 78 7.11 3.34 -1.86
CA LEU A 78 7.41 4.64 -2.47
C LEU A 78 6.31 5.05 -3.46
N PHE A 79 5.82 6.28 -3.30
CA PHE A 79 4.97 7.00 -4.25
C PHE A 79 5.71 8.22 -4.76
N GLY A 80 5.80 8.38 -6.08
CA GLY A 80 6.49 9.51 -6.70
C GLY A 80 5.54 10.59 -7.16
N ILE A 81 5.88 11.85 -6.87
CA ILE A 81 5.30 12.98 -7.57
C ILE A 81 6.35 13.44 -8.57
N PRO A 82 6.07 13.36 -9.87
CA PRO A 82 7.08 13.59 -10.90
C PRO A 82 7.38 15.08 -11.09
N SER A 83 8.51 15.36 -11.74
CA SER A 83 8.88 16.71 -12.16
C SER A 83 8.05 17.22 -13.34
N TYR A 84 7.50 16.30 -14.15
CA TYR A 84 6.61 16.60 -15.27
C TYR A 84 5.60 15.49 -15.48
N LYS A 85 4.44 15.85 -16.03
CA LYS A 85 3.39 14.92 -16.44
C LYS A 85 3.14 15.04 -17.95
N ASN A 86 2.66 13.98 -18.56
CA ASN A 86 2.19 13.98 -19.95
C ASN A 86 1.11 12.92 -20.16
N ALA A 87 0.56 12.86 -21.37
CA ALA A 87 -0.55 11.97 -21.70
C ALA A 87 -0.26 10.47 -21.50
N THR A 88 1.01 10.05 -21.57
CA THR A 88 1.42 8.64 -21.40
C THR A 88 2.04 8.33 -20.05
N GLY A 89 2.28 9.36 -19.21
CA GLY A 89 2.94 9.19 -17.92
C GLY A 89 4.41 8.79 -18.02
N SER A 90 5.13 9.29 -19.04
CA SER A 90 6.50 8.81 -19.34
C SER A 90 7.52 9.07 -18.25
N SER A 91 7.30 10.04 -17.38
CA SER A 91 8.12 10.26 -16.20
C SER A 91 8.11 9.09 -15.20
N ALA A 92 7.11 8.21 -15.25
CA ALA A 92 7.05 7.03 -14.39
C ALA A 92 8.21 6.04 -14.56
N TRP A 93 8.82 5.98 -15.74
CA TRP A 93 9.99 5.11 -16.01
C TRP A 93 11.28 5.86 -16.30
N ASP A 94 11.31 7.16 -16.08
CA ASP A 94 12.52 7.96 -16.19
C ASP A 94 13.44 7.68 -15.00
N MET A 95 14.69 7.31 -15.27
CA MET A 95 15.67 6.96 -14.24
C MET A 95 16.09 8.15 -13.37
N GLU A 96 15.83 9.38 -13.81
CA GLU A 96 16.16 10.59 -13.07
C GLU A 96 14.97 11.15 -12.27
N GLU A 97 13.85 10.48 -12.27
CA GLU A 97 12.67 10.84 -11.48
C GLU A 97 12.78 10.36 -10.01
N PRO A 98 11.98 10.94 -9.09
CA PRO A 98 12.16 10.77 -7.65
C PRO A 98 12.14 9.32 -7.13
N VAL A 99 11.28 8.44 -7.68
CA VAL A 99 11.20 7.05 -7.20
C VAL A 99 12.49 6.29 -7.47
N GLN A 100 12.99 6.36 -8.71
CA GLN A 100 14.21 5.67 -9.10
C GLN A 100 15.43 6.21 -8.35
N GLN A 101 15.50 7.52 -8.15
CA GLN A 101 16.56 8.14 -7.35
C GLN A 101 16.46 7.76 -5.87
N ALA A 102 15.24 7.71 -5.29
CA ALA A 102 15.02 7.26 -3.91
C ALA A 102 15.43 5.80 -3.71
N CYS A 103 15.10 4.90 -4.67
CA CYS A 103 15.55 3.52 -4.62
C CYS A 103 17.08 3.42 -4.54
N ARG A 104 17.81 4.13 -5.41
CA ARG A 104 19.28 4.14 -5.38
C ARG A 104 19.83 4.66 -4.05
N LEU A 105 19.30 5.77 -3.55
CA LEU A 105 19.68 6.36 -2.28
C LEU A 105 19.45 5.40 -1.10
N ILE A 106 18.28 4.75 -1.05
CA ILE A 106 17.94 3.82 0.02
C ILE A 106 18.85 2.60 -0.04
N LYS A 107 19.06 2.02 -1.22
CA LYS A 107 19.97 0.86 -1.38
C LYS A 107 21.40 1.17 -0.96
N GLU A 108 21.89 2.37 -1.23
CA GLU A 108 23.22 2.79 -0.83
C GLU A 108 23.35 2.98 0.70
N LYS A 109 22.38 3.63 1.34
CA LYS A 109 22.48 4.06 2.74
C LYS A 109 21.78 3.14 3.74
N TYR A 110 20.75 2.44 3.32
CA TYR A 110 19.88 1.58 4.15
C TYR A 110 19.66 0.21 3.48
N PRO A 111 20.74 -0.58 3.24
CA PRO A 111 20.68 -1.79 2.42
C PRO A 111 19.74 -2.88 2.96
N ASP A 112 19.46 -2.88 4.26
CA ASP A 112 18.57 -3.85 4.91
C ASP A 112 17.08 -3.46 4.84
N LEU A 113 16.76 -2.21 4.41
CA LEU A 113 15.39 -1.74 4.28
C LEU A 113 14.78 -2.25 2.96
N VAL A 114 13.66 -2.96 3.06
CA VAL A 114 12.93 -3.46 1.89
C VAL A 114 12.22 -2.30 1.18
N ILE A 115 12.49 -2.13 -0.11
CA ILE A 115 11.90 -1.10 -0.95
C ILE A 115 10.78 -1.73 -1.78
N VAL A 116 9.55 -1.35 -1.47
CA VAL A 116 8.38 -1.62 -2.32
C VAL A 116 8.13 -0.39 -3.19
N THR A 117 7.87 -0.58 -4.47
CA THR A 117 7.53 0.54 -5.36
C THR A 117 6.14 0.36 -5.95
N ASP A 118 5.30 1.39 -5.82
CA ASP A 118 4.01 1.43 -6.51
C ASP A 118 4.21 1.55 -8.03
N VAL A 119 3.48 0.76 -8.80
CA VAL A 119 3.49 0.81 -10.26
C VAL A 119 2.13 1.22 -10.77
N CYS A 120 2.00 2.50 -11.07
CA CYS A 120 0.81 3.12 -11.63
C CYS A 120 1.22 4.26 -12.58
N LEU A 121 0.26 4.77 -13.34
CA LEU A 121 0.46 5.96 -14.17
C LEU A 121 -0.30 7.19 -13.66
N CYS A 122 -1.17 7.06 -12.66
CA CYS A 122 -2.06 8.15 -12.26
C CYS A 122 -1.35 9.37 -11.65
N GLU A 123 -0.18 9.20 -11.05
CA GLU A 123 0.67 10.28 -10.56
C GLU A 123 1.40 11.00 -11.69
N TYR A 124 1.58 10.33 -12.83
CA TYR A 124 2.47 10.71 -13.95
C TYR A 124 1.71 11.18 -15.18
N THR A 125 0.41 10.88 -15.28
CA THR A 125 -0.44 11.34 -16.39
C THR A 125 -1.08 12.70 -16.07
N GLU A 126 -1.21 13.55 -17.08
CA GLU A 126 -1.89 14.85 -16.97
C GLU A 126 -3.34 14.70 -16.52
N HIS A 127 -4.03 13.68 -17.02
CA HIS A 127 -5.43 13.39 -16.74
C HIS A 127 -5.69 12.61 -15.46
N GLY A 128 -4.66 12.14 -14.73
CA GLY A 128 -4.79 11.44 -13.44
C GLY A 128 -5.42 10.04 -13.50
N HIS A 129 -5.59 9.43 -14.67
CA HIS A 129 -6.01 8.02 -14.77
C HIS A 129 -4.83 7.06 -14.73
N CYS A 130 -5.09 5.79 -14.32
CA CYS A 130 -4.07 4.76 -14.12
C CYS A 130 -3.54 4.12 -15.41
N GLY A 131 -3.95 4.60 -16.57
CA GLY A 131 -3.56 4.10 -17.88
C GLY A 131 -3.76 5.12 -19.00
N VAL A 132 -3.38 4.77 -20.21
CA VAL A 132 -3.53 5.60 -21.41
C VAL A 132 -5.01 5.76 -21.75
N LEU A 133 -5.44 6.98 -22.08
CA LEU A 133 -6.82 7.21 -22.48
C LEU A 133 -7.03 6.96 -23.97
N GLU A 134 -8.10 6.25 -24.29
CA GLU A 134 -8.66 6.16 -25.63
C GLU A 134 -9.80 7.20 -25.77
N ASN A 135 -9.78 7.97 -26.85
CA ASN A 135 -10.77 9.03 -27.10
C ASN A 135 -10.94 10.04 -25.95
N GLY A 136 -9.90 10.20 -25.12
CA GLY A 136 -9.86 11.20 -24.07
C GLY A 136 -10.70 10.88 -22.82
N CYS A 137 -11.32 9.71 -22.70
CA CYS A 137 -12.22 9.42 -21.56
C CYS A 137 -12.16 7.97 -21.04
N THR A 138 -11.77 7.00 -21.82
CA THR A 138 -11.73 5.58 -21.43
C THR A 138 -10.29 5.10 -21.36
N VAL A 139 -9.92 4.40 -20.30
CA VAL A 139 -8.59 3.78 -20.20
C VAL A 139 -8.51 2.60 -21.17
N ASN A 140 -7.52 2.63 -22.07
CA ASN A 140 -7.20 1.52 -22.96
C ASN A 140 -6.29 0.53 -22.21
N ASN A 141 -6.86 -0.61 -21.83
CA ASN A 141 -6.18 -1.65 -21.09
C ASN A 141 -4.89 -2.09 -21.77
N ASP A 142 -5.00 -2.58 -23.01
CA ASP A 142 -3.90 -3.26 -23.70
C ASP A 142 -2.76 -2.29 -24.07
N ALA A 143 -3.08 -1.04 -24.40
CA ALA A 143 -2.09 0.00 -24.64
C ALA A 143 -1.34 0.42 -23.38
N THR A 144 -1.93 0.18 -22.18
CA THR A 144 -1.33 0.52 -20.89
C THR A 144 -0.32 -0.53 -20.43
N LEU A 145 -0.55 -1.82 -20.70
CA LEU A 145 0.29 -2.93 -20.21
C LEU A 145 1.80 -2.76 -20.50
N PRO A 146 2.23 -2.42 -21.74
CA PRO A 146 3.64 -2.22 -22.04
C PRO A 146 4.28 -1.06 -21.25
N LEU A 147 3.49 -0.04 -20.90
CA LEU A 147 4.00 1.10 -20.13
C LEU A 147 4.22 0.71 -18.66
N LEU A 148 3.30 -0.05 -18.08
CA LEU A 148 3.45 -0.59 -16.73
C LEU A 148 4.68 -1.51 -16.61
N ALA A 149 4.92 -2.33 -17.63
CA ALA A 149 6.11 -3.16 -17.72
C ALA A 149 7.40 -2.31 -17.72
N LYS A 150 7.44 -1.19 -18.46
CA LYS A 150 8.57 -0.25 -18.45
C LYS A 150 8.79 0.37 -17.07
N VAL A 151 7.72 0.78 -16.38
CA VAL A 151 7.80 1.33 -15.02
C VAL A 151 8.40 0.29 -14.08
N ALA A 152 7.88 -0.92 -14.07
CA ALA A 152 8.35 -2.01 -13.22
C ALA A 152 9.83 -2.32 -13.43
N VAL A 153 10.26 -2.42 -14.69
CA VAL A 153 11.66 -2.67 -15.05
C VAL A 153 12.55 -1.50 -14.62
N SER A 154 12.12 -0.25 -14.77
CA SER A 154 12.90 0.91 -14.33
C SER A 154 13.10 0.93 -12.81
N HIS A 155 12.06 0.59 -12.05
CA HIS A 155 12.12 0.46 -10.58
C HIS A 155 13.05 -0.69 -10.17
N ALA A 156 12.97 -1.84 -10.83
CA ALA A 156 13.88 -2.96 -10.59
C ALA A 156 15.35 -2.59 -10.86
N LYS A 157 15.63 -1.91 -11.98
CA LYS A 157 16.97 -1.38 -12.32
C LYS A 157 17.47 -0.36 -11.28
N ALA A 158 16.58 0.38 -10.65
CA ALA A 158 16.91 1.34 -9.60
C ALA A 158 17.13 0.69 -8.23
N GLY A 159 16.80 -0.59 -8.04
CA GLY A 159 17.03 -1.34 -6.82
C GLY A 159 15.78 -1.60 -5.96
N ALA A 160 14.58 -1.54 -6.53
CA ALA A 160 13.38 -1.98 -5.83
C ALA A 160 13.45 -3.48 -5.50
N ASP A 161 13.03 -3.86 -4.28
CA ASP A 161 12.98 -5.25 -3.83
C ASP A 161 11.65 -5.92 -4.15
N ILE A 162 10.57 -5.15 -4.22
CA ILE A 162 9.21 -5.63 -4.51
C ILE A 162 8.54 -4.65 -5.46
N ILE A 163 7.95 -5.16 -6.53
CA ILE A 163 7.13 -4.39 -7.47
C ILE A 163 5.66 -4.53 -7.08
N ALA A 164 4.97 -3.40 -6.83
CA ALA A 164 3.59 -3.39 -6.35
C ALA A 164 2.64 -2.67 -7.32
N PRO A 165 2.17 -3.35 -8.38
CA PRO A 165 1.30 -2.73 -9.37
C PRO A 165 -0.11 -2.47 -8.82
N SER A 166 -0.56 -1.21 -8.93
CA SER A 166 -1.81 -0.72 -8.34
C SER A 166 -2.85 -0.23 -9.36
N ASN A 167 -2.61 -0.46 -10.63
CA ASN A 167 -3.36 0.13 -11.74
C ASN A 167 -4.68 -0.59 -12.08
N MET A 168 -4.85 -1.86 -11.73
CA MET A 168 -6.05 -2.68 -11.99
C MET A 168 -6.36 -2.90 -13.48
N MET A 169 -5.34 -3.01 -14.31
CA MET A 169 -5.53 -3.43 -15.71
C MET A 169 -5.60 -4.95 -15.80
N ASP A 170 -6.41 -5.49 -16.70
CA ASP A 170 -6.45 -6.92 -16.95
C ASP A 170 -5.12 -7.39 -17.57
N GLY A 171 -4.52 -8.47 -17.03
CA GLY A 171 -3.26 -9.02 -17.53
C GLY A 171 -1.99 -8.27 -17.09
N TYR A 172 -2.09 -7.31 -16.19
CA TYR A 172 -0.98 -6.45 -15.79
C TYR A 172 0.15 -7.18 -15.06
N VAL A 173 -0.20 -8.14 -14.20
CA VAL A 173 0.79 -8.94 -13.46
C VAL A 173 1.62 -9.77 -14.43
N LYS A 174 0.98 -10.42 -15.41
CA LYS A 174 1.67 -11.20 -16.43
C LYS A 174 2.60 -10.34 -17.30
N ALA A 175 2.13 -9.16 -17.73
CA ALA A 175 2.93 -8.23 -18.51
C ALA A 175 4.19 -7.78 -17.75
N ILE A 176 4.04 -7.43 -16.46
CA ILE A 176 5.15 -7.03 -15.59
C ILE A 176 6.08 -8.21 -15.31
N ARG A 177 5.56 -9.41 -14.97
CA ARG A 177 6.38 -10.59 -14.69
C ARG A 177 7.23 -10.97 -15.90
N THR A 178 6.61 -11.00 -17.10
CA THR A 178 7.32 -11.29 -18.34
C THR A 178 8.47 -10.32 -18.58
N ALA A 179 8.21 -9.02 -18.47
CA ALA A 179 9.24 -8.01 -18.70
C ALA A 179 10.38 -8.04 -17.66
N LEU A 180 10.06 -8.28 -16.39
CA LEU A 180 11.07 -8.45 -15.33
C LEU A 180 11.96 -9.67 -15.61
N ASP A 181 11.38 -10.80 -16.04
CA ASP A 181 12.12 -12.03 -16.33
C ASP A 181 13.02 -11.86 -17.57
N GLU A 182 12.53 -11.22 -18.62
CA GLU A 182 13.30 -10.93 -19.83
C GLU A 182 14.52 -10.03 -19.56
N GLU A 183 14.40 -9.12 -18.59
CA GLU A 183 15.48 -8.22 -18.16
C GLU A 183 16.38 -8.83 -17.05
N GLY A 184 16.15 -10.10 -16.67
CA GLY A 184 16.94 -10.83 -15.67
C GLY A 184 16.54 -10.63 -14.22
N PHE A 185 15.42 -9.95 -13.93
CA PHE A 185 14.91 -9.70 -12.58
C PHE A 185 13.97 -10.81 -12.09
N THR A 186 14.31 -12.06 -12.35
CA THR A 186 13.49 -13.25 -12.03
C THR A 186 13.22 -13.45 -10.54
N ASN A 187 14.01 -12.84 -9.66
CA ASN A 187 13.90 -12.98 -8.20
C ASN A 187 13.15 -11.83 -7.52
N ILE A 188 12.70 -10.81 -8.25
CA ILE A 188 11.91 -9.71 -7.68
C ILE A 188 10.45 -10.14 -7.59
N PRO A 189 9.86 -10.23 -6.37
CA PRO A 189 8.46 -10.57 -6.19
C PRO A 189 7.53 -9.45 -6.65
N ILE A 190 6.33 -9.85 -7.08
CA ILE A 190 5.23 -8.95 -7.42
C ILE A 190 4.20 -8.98 -6.29
N MET A 191 3.94 -7.81 -5.68
CA MET A 191 2.86 -7.57 -4.71
C MET A 191 1.69 -6.89 -5.44
N ALA A 192 0.80 -7.68 -5.99
CA ALA A 192 -0.31 -7.17 -6.78
C ALA A 192 -1.43 -6.58 -5.92
N TYR A 193 -1.97 -5.43 -6.31
CA TYR A 193 -3.18 -4.86 -5.70
C TYR A 193 -4.43 -5.59 -6.21
N SER A 194 -4.47 -6.89 -6.01
CA SER A 194 -5.39 -7.83 -6.66
C SER A 194 -6.87 -7.53 -6.39
N ALA A 195 -7.19 -7.13 -5.14
CA ALA A 195 -8.55 -6.77 -4.75
C ALA A 195 -8.62 -5.28 -4.38
N LYS A 196 -8.56 -4.40 -5.39
CA LYS A 196 -8.65 -2.95 -5.21
C LYS A 196 -10.01 -2.42 -5.65
N PHE A 197 -10.75 -1.88 -4.71
CA PHE A 197 -12.10 -1.36 -4.92
C PHE A 197 -12.10 0.13 -5.26
N ALA A 198 -13.05 0.56 -6.08
CA ALA A 198 -13.36 1.98 -6.26
C ALA A 198 -13.94 2.52 -4.93
N SER A 199 -13.20 3.40 -4.26
CA SER A 199 -13.52 3.77 -2.89
C SER A 199 -13.46 5.26 -2.63
N ALA A 200 -14.39 5.73 -1.81
CA ALA A 200 -14.39 7.10 -1.26
C ALA A 200 -13.24 7.33 -0.25
N TYR A 201 -12.68 6.27 0.32
CA TYR A 201 -11.56 6.34 1.26
C TYR A 201 -10.23 6.79 0.63
N TYR A 202 -10.17 7.01 -0.70
CA TYR A 202 -8.95 7.48 -1.38
C TYR A 202 -8.83 9.01 -1.48
N GLY A 203 -9.80 9.76 -0.97
CA GLY A 203 -9.81 11.22 -1.07
C GLY A 203 -8.47 11.88 -0.66
N PRO A 204 -7.98 11.65 0.56
CA PRO A 204 -6.71 12.23 1.02
C PRO A 204 -5.49 11.81 0.20
N PHE A 205 -5.43 10.58 -0.31
CA PHE A 205 -4.33 10.12 -1.17
C PHE A 205 -4.29 10.87 -2.50
N ARG A 206 -5.45 11.14 -3.11
CA ARG A 206 -5.51 11.86 -4.39
C ARG A 206 -4.86 13.24 -4.30
N SER A 207 -5.06 13.93 -3.17
CA SER A 207 -4.40 15.20 -2.89
C SER A 207 -2.91 15.02 -2.59
N ALA A 208 -2.55 13.98 -1.83
CA ALA A 208 -1.17 13.69 -1.45
C ALA A 208 -0.28 13.32 -2.64
N ALA A 209 -0.81 12.55 -3.60
CA ALA A 209 -0.09 12.06 -4.76
C ALA A 209 -0.33 12.89 -6.04
N ASP A 210 -1.06 14.00 -5.93
CA ASP A 210 -1.46 14.83 -7.08
C ASP A 210 -2.01 13.98 -8.23
N SER A 211 -2.94 13.06 -7.91
CA SER A 211 -3.41 12.01 -8.83
C SER A 211 -4.94 11.96 -8.97
N ALA A 212 -5.62 13.07 -8.70
CA ALA A 212 -7.06 13.15 -8.92
C ALA A 212 -7.39 13.06 -10.42
N PRO A 213 -8.35 12.24 -10.85
CA PRO A 213 -8.76 12.22 -12.25
C PRO A 213 -9.40 13.57 -12.61
N GLU A 214 -8.96 14.18 -13.72
CA GLU A 214 -9.53 15.45 -14.22
C GLU A 214 -10.96 15.24 -14.72
N HIS A 215 -11.27 14.08 -15.27
CA HIS A 215 -12.58 13.74 -15.82
C HIS A 215 -13.01 12.34 -15.41
N GLY A 216 -14.31 12.14 -15.20
CA GLY A 216 -14.89 10.85 -14.89
C GLY A 216 -14.51 10.30 -13.52
N ASP A 217 -14.39 8.98 -13.44
CA ASP A 217 -13.98 8.26 -12.23
C ASP A 217 -13.14 7.02 -12.60
N ARG A 218 -12.80 6.20 -11.61
CA ARG A 218 -12.00 4.99 -11.82
C ARG A 218 -12.81 3.69 -11.76
N LYS A 219 -14.15 3.77 -11.76
CA LYS A 219 -15.03 2.59 -11.61
C LYS A 219 -15.01 1.67 -12.83
N GLY A 220 -14.51 2.15 -13.96
CA GLY A 220 -14.36 1.33 -15.17
C GLY A 220 -13.25 0.27 -15.06
N TYR A 221 -12.33 0.39 -14.08
CA TYR A 221 -11.23 -0.56 -13.87
C TYR A 221 -10.94 -0.90 -12.40
N GLN A 222 -11.44 -0.15 -11.42
CA GLN A 222 -11.44 -0.57 -10.02
C GLN A 222 -12.77 -1.24 -9.69
N MET A 223 -12.74 -2.30 -8.87
CA MET A 223 -13.90 -3.12 -8.55
C MET A 223 -15.02 -2.32 -7.86
N ASP A 224 -16.26 -2.71 -8.11
CA ASP A 224 -17.41 -2.18 -7.38
C ASP A 224 -17.34 -2.63 -5.91
N PRO A 225 -17.45 -1.68 -4.94
CA PRO A 225 -17.41 -2.01 -3.51
C PRO A 225 -18.57 -2.90 -3.05
N ALA A 226 -19.62 -3.07 -3.85
CA ALA A 226 -20.72 -3.98 -3.56
C ALA A 226 -20.43 -5.45 -3.90
N ASN A 227 -19.34 -5.74 -4.63
CA ASN A 227 -19.01 -7.07 -5.14
C ASN A 227 -17.94 -7.77 -4.30
N SER A 228 -18.27 -8.90 -3.72
CA SER A 228 -17.31 -9.69 -2.94
C SER A 228 -16.78 -10.93 -3.68
N ASP A 229 -17.56 -11.52 -4.58
CA ASP A 229 -17.15 -12.70 -5.35
C ASP A 229 -16.18 -12.35 -6.48
N GLU A 230 -16.32 -11.16 -7.06
CA GLU A 230 -15.40 -10.60 -8.04
C GLU A 230 -13.97 -10.50 -7.48
N ALA A 231 -13.83 -10.08 -6.21
CA ALA A 231 -12.53 -9.99 -5.57
C ALA A 231 -11.76 -11.32 -5.54
N LEU A 232 -12.45 -12.45 -5.38
CA LEU A 232 -11.79 -13.75 -5.42
C LEU A 232 -11.31 -14.11 -6.82
N ARG A 233 -12.08 -13.76 -7.86
CA ARG A 233 -11.67 -13.93 -9.27
C ARG A 233 -10.44 -13.10 -9.61
N GLU A 234 -10.44 -11.82 -9.24
CA GLU A 234 -9.30 -10.92 -9.49
C GLU A 234 -8.02 -11.45 -8.81
N VAL A 235 -8.14 -11.90 -7.56
CA VAL A 235 -7.01 -12.51 -6.84
C VAL A 235 -6.54 -13.78 -7.50
N GLU A 236 -7.44 -14.65 -7.97
CA GLU A 236 -7.10 -15.89 -8.66
C GLU A 236 -6.35 -15.62 -9.97
N LEU A 237 -6.85 -14.69 -10.79
CA LEU A 237 -6.23 -14.28 -12.05
C LEU A 237 -4.82 -13.72 -11.81
N ASP A 238 -4.65 -12.82 -10.85
CA ASP A 238 -3.33 -12.28 -10.53
C ASP A 238 -2.33 -13.36 -10.07
N ILE A 239 -2.80 -14.36 -9.30
CA ILE A 239 -1.97 -15.50 -8.89
C ILE A 239 -1.56 -16.34 -10.12
N GLU A 240 -2.47 -16.60 -11.04
CA GLU A 240 -2.20 -17.33 -12.28
C GLU A 240 -1.23 -16.57 -13.19
N GLU A 241 -1.28 -15.24 -13.17
CA GLU A 241 -0.41 -14.34 -13.90
C GLU A 241 1.00 -14.22 -13.28
N GLY A 242 1.20 -14.68 -12.04
CA GLY A 242 2.49 -14.71 -11.38
C GLY A 242 2.65 -13.78 -10.17
N ALA A 243 1.57 -13.33 -9.53
CA ALA A 243 1.66 -12.59 -8.28
C ALA A 243 2.17 -13.49 -7.13
N ASP A 244 3.19 -13.02 -6.43
CA ASP A 244 3.77 -13.68 -5.25
C ASP A 244 3.03 -13.31 -3.97
N ILE A 245 2.59 -12.07 -3.91
CA ILE A 245 1.87 -11.45 -2.80
C ILE A 245 0.61 -10.81 -3.35
N VAL A 246 -0.53 -11.04 -2.72
CA VAL A 246 -1.81 -10.44 -3.10
C VAL A 246 -2.23 -9.39 -2.08
N MET A 247 -2.95 -8.35 -2.51
CA MET A 247 -3.34 -7.25 -1.63
C MET A 247 -4.83 -6.95 -1.73
N VAL A 248 -5.44 -6.65 -0.58
CA VAL A 248 -6.79 -6.07 -0.47
C VAL A 248 -6.69 -4.58 -0.12
N LYS A 249 -7.35 -3.72 -0.90
CA LYS A 249 -7.39 -2.26 -0.73
C LYS A 249 -8.78 -1.69 -1.06
N PRO A 250 -9.41 -0.92 -0.16
CA PRO A 250 -9.04 -0.60 1.22
C PRO A 250 -9.12 -1.80 2.19
N ALA A 251 -8.68 -1.59 3.47
CA ALA A 251 -8.65 -2.66 4.45
C ALA A 251 -9.84 -2.64 5.41
N LEU A 252 -10.14 -1.51 6.06
CA LEU A 252 -11.03 -1.46 7.22
C LEU A 252 -12.48 -1.84 6.87
N ALA A 253 -13.00 -1.27 5.79
CA ALA A 253 -14.37 -1.56 5.33
C ALA A 253 -14.49 -2.88 4.53
N PHE A 254 -13.38 -3.59 4.31
CA PHE A 254 -13.28 -4.80 3.48
C PHE A 254 -12.63 -5.97 4.24
N MET A 255 -12.80 -6.03 5.57
CA MET A 255 -12.26 -7.15 6.37
C MET A 255 -12.87 -8.51 6.02
N ASP A 256 -14.09 -8.54 5.53
CA ASP A 256 -14.74 -9.73 4.98
C ASP A 256 -13.99 -10.24 3.74
N ILE A 257 -13.57 -9.34 2.85
CA ILE A 257 -12.76 -9.70 1.67
C ILE A 257 -11.39 -10.23 2.10
N ILE A 258 -10.71 -9.55 3.04
CA ILE A 258 -9.44 -10.01 3.61
C ILE A 258 -9.58 -11.45 4.12
N ARG A 259 -10.64 -11.74 4.87
CA ARG A 259 -10.88 -13.07 5.41
C ARG A 259 -11.16 -14.09 4.31
N ARG A 260 -12.02 -13.76 3.35
CA ARG A 260 -12.33 -14.63 2.21
C ARG A 260 -11.10 -14.96 1.36
N VAL A 261 -10.28 -13.96 1.03
CA VAL A 261 -9.01 -14.17 0.29
C VAL A 261 -8.07 -15.08 1.08
N LYS A 262 -7.92 -14.84 2.39
CA LYS A 262 -7.06 -15.66 3.25
C LYS A 262 -7.52 -17.11 3.34
N ASP A 263 -8.81 -17.35 3.38
CA ASP A 263 -9.38 -18.71 3.48
C ASP A 263 -9.32 -19.47 2.15
N THR A 264 -9.32 -18.73 1.03
CA THR A 264 -9.37 -19.32 -0.31
C THR A 264 -7.96 -19.57 -0.87
N PHE A 265 -7.03 -18.63 -0.67
CA PHE A 265 -5.72 -18.68 -1.32
C PHE A 265 -4.58 -18.83 -0.31
N ASN A 266 -3.65 -19.75 -0.58
CA ASN A 266 -2.43 -19.91 0.22
C ASN A 266 -1.31 -19.02 -0.32
N ARG A 267 -1.52 -17.71 -0.23
CA ARG A 267 -0.53 -16.67 -0.61
C ARG A 267 -0.29 -15.70 0.55
N PRO A 268 0.88 -15.09 0.66
CA PRO A 268 1.07 -13.94 1.55
C PRO A 268 0.07 -12.85 1.20
N LEU A 269 -0.66 -12.37 2.21
CA LEU A 269 -1.71 -11.36 2.04
C LEU A 269 -1.26 -10.03 2.64
N CYS A 270 -1.20 -9.00 1.82
CA CYS A 270 -1.02 -7.62 2.22
C CYS A 270 -2.37 -6.91 2.30
N VAL A 271 -2.47 -5.91 3.14
CA VAL A 271 -3.63 -5.00 3.19
C VAL A 271 -3.16 -3.57 3.23
N TYR A 272 -3.96 -2.66 2.67
CA TYR A 272 -3.66 -1.24 2.75
C TYR A 272 -4.70 -0.52 3.63
N ASN A 273 -4.25 -0.07 4.80
CA ASN A 273 -4.97 0.87 5.64
C ASN A 273 -4.84 2.26 5.01
N VAL A 274 -5.84 2.62 4.20
CA VAL A 274 -5.74 3.74 3.26
C VAL A 274 -5.89 5.12 3.90
N SER A 275 -5.59 6.13 3.11
CA SER A 275 -5.54 7.53 3.52
C SER A 275 -6.81 8.05 4.20
N GLY A 276 -7.99 7.70 3.71
CA GLY A 276 -9.26 8.09 4.33
C GLY A 276 -9.51 7.40 5.67
N GLU A 277 -9.10 6.13 5.81
CA GLU A 277 -9.17 5.41 7.08
C GLU A 277 -8.25 6.07 8.12
N TYR A 278 -7.04 6.45 7.72
CA TYR A 278 -6.10 7.21 8.55
C TYR A 278 -6.65 8.58 8.95
N ALA A 279 -7.09 9.38 7.98
CA ALA A 279 -7.58 10.73 8.19
C ALA A 279 -8.81 10.78 9.14
N MET A 280 -9.72 9.80 9.03
CA MET A 280 -10.87 9.68 9.93
C MET A 280 -10.44 9.47 11.38
N VAL A 281 -9.43 8.64 11.62
CA VAL A 281 -8.91 8.41 12.98
C VAL A 281 -8.24 9.67 13.52
N LYS A 282 -7.36 10.32 12.74
CA LYS A 282 -6.70 11.57 13.14
C LYS A 282 -7.71 12.66 13.47
N ALA A 283 -8.71 12.89 12.63
CA ALA A 283 -9.73 13.91 12.83
C ALA A 283 -10.62 13.66 14.08
N ALA A 284 -10.96 12.41 14.36
CA ALA A 284 -11.74 12.07 15.53
C ALA A 284 -10.90 12.13 16.83
N ALA A 285 -9.61 11.75 16.74
CA ALA A 285 -8.68 11.82 17.87
C ALA A 285 -8.37 13.27 18.26
N GLU A 286 -8.15 14.16 17.28
CA GLU A 286 -7.94 15.59 17.49
C GLU A 286 -9.08 16.24 18.29
N LYS A 287 -10.31 15.77 18.04
CA LYS A 287 -11.51 16.23 18.77
C LYS A 287 -11.69 15.54 20.13
N GLY A 288 -10.82 14.62 20.52
CA GLY A 288 -10.92 13.84 21.76
C GLY A 288 -12.10 12.86 21.81
N TRP A 289 -12.69 12.51 20.67
CA TRP A 289 -13.81 11.58 20.61
C TRP A 289 -13.39 10.12 20.70
N ILE A 290 -12.14 9.82 20.30
CA ILE A 290 -11.54 8.49 20.39
C ILE A 290 -10.12 8.59 20.93
N ASP A 291 -9.65 7.49 21.53
CA ASP A 291 -8.25 7.29 21.89
C ASP A 291 -7.50 6.74 20.66
N GLU A 292 -6.61 7.54 20.10
CA GLU A 292 -5.90 7.22 18.86
C GLU A 292 -5.08 5.94 18.97
N LYS A 293 -4.25 5.82 20.02
CA LYS A 293 -3.41 4.63 20.25
C LYS A 293 -4.28 3.36 20.30
N ARG A 294 -5.35 3.39 21.05
CA ARG A 294 -6.21 2.22 21.24
C ARG A 294 -6.92 1.82 19.95
N ILE A 295 -7.50 2.78 19.23
CA ILE A 295 -8.26 2.46 18.00
C ILE A 295 -7.35 1.97 16.88
N VAL A 296 -6.15 2.56 16.73
CA VAL A 296 -5.16 2.15 15.74
C VAL A 296 -4.67 0.73 16.03
N MET A 297 -4.25 0.45 17.27
CA MET A 297 -3.76 -0.87 17.66
C MET A 297 -4.85 -1.95 17.54
N GLU A 298 -6.10 -1.62 17.83
CA GLU A 298 -7.25 -2.51 17.65
C GLU A 298 -7.50 -2.78 16.16
N THR A 299 -7.45 -1.74 15.31
CA THR A 299 -7.64 -1.83 13.86
C THR A 299 -6.55 -2.69 13.21
N LEU A 300 -5.28 -2.42 13.49
CA LEU A 300 -4.16 -3.19 12.94
C LEU A 300 -4.19 -4.65 13.40
N THR A 301 -4.56 -4.90 14.66
CA THR A 301 -4.80 -6.26 15.15
C THR A 301 -5.99 -6.91 14.45
N GLY A 302 -7.03 -6.13 14.12
CA GLY A 302 -8.18 -6.57 13.34
C GLY A 302 -7.79 -7.08 11.95
N PHE A 303 -6.90 -6.38 11.26
CA PHE A 303 -6.37 -6.82 9.97
C PHE A 303 -5.59 -8.13 10.07
N LYS A 304 -4.74 -8.26 11.09
CA LYS A 304 -4.02 -9.50 11.38
C LYS A 304 -4.99 -10.66 11.65
N ARG A 305 -6.01 -10.44 12.47
CA ARG A 305 -7.05 -11.42 12.78
C ARG A 305 -7.86 -11.82 11.55
N ALA A 306 -8.10 -10.89 10.63
CA ALA A 306 -8.73 -11.19 9.34
C ALA A 306 -7.83 -12.01 8.41
N GLY A 307 -6.52 -12.03 8.62
CA GLY A 307 -5.57 -12.87 7.89
C GLY A 307 -4.43 -12.14 7.20
N ALA A 308 -4.33 -10.81 7.36
CA ALA A 308 -3.23 -10.05 6.80
C ALA A 308 -1.88 -10.49 7.39
N LYS A 309 -0.88 -10.63 6.53
CA LYS A 309 0.52 -10.83 6.92
C LYS A 309 1.29 -9.51 6.95
N MET A 310 1.03 -8.66 5.97
CA MET A 310 1.64 -7.34 5.82
C MET A 310 0.57 -6.25 5.83
N ILE A 311 0.90 -5.10 6.40
CA ILE A 311 -0.02 -3.97 6.52
C ILE A 311 0.70 -2.70 6.07
N ILE A 312 0.26 -2.12 4.96
CA ILE A 312 0.65 -0.77 4.57
C ILE A 312 -0.21 0.20 5.38
N THR A 313 0.43 1.09 6.13
CA THR A 313 -0.31 2.05 6.96
C THR A 313 0.50 3.32 7.24
N TYR A 314 -0.14 4.46 7.19
CA TYR A 314 0.40 5.76 7.61
C TYR A 314 0.64 5.85 9.11
N HIS A 315 0.03 4.97 9.90
CA HIS A 315 0.27 4.84 11.35
C HIS A 315 1.53 4.03 11.70
N ALA A 316 2.33 3.58 10.73
CA ALA A 316 3.40 2.62 11.00
C ALA A 316 4.43 3.13 12.00
N LEU A 317 4.83 4.41 11.94
CA LEU A 317 5.77 5.01 12.90
C LEU A 317 5.19 5.01 14.32
N ASP A 318 3.97 5.51 14.47
CA ASP A 318 3.29 5.56 15.78
C ASP A 318 3.04 4.15 16.32
N ALA A 319 2.56 3.23 15.49
CA ALA A 319 2.33 1.84 15.89
C ALA A 319 3.64 1.14 16.32
N ALA A 320 4.75 1.40 15.64
CA ALA A 320 6.05 0.84 16.01
C ALA A 320 6.53 1.36 17.38
N ARG A 321 6.37 2.67 17.67
CA ARG A 321 6.66 3.24 19.00
C ARG A 321 5.78 2.59 20.07
N TRP A 322 4.47 2.51 19.83
CA TRP A 322 3.52 1.92 20.79
C TRP A 322 3.79 0.43 21.07
N LEU A 323 4.26 -0.32 20.08
CA LEU A 323 4.66 -1.73 20.25
C LEU A 323 5.91 -1.88 21.14
N ARG A 324 6.74 -0.82 21.25
CA ARG A 324 7.89 -0.75 22.16
C ARG A 324 7.53 -0.26 23.56
N GLY A 325 6.30 0.20 23.79
CA GLY A 325 5.84 0.74 25.04
C GLY A 325 6.09 2.24 25.23
N GLU A 326 6.36 2.95 24.14
CA GLU A 326 6.53 4.40 24.10
C GLU A 326 5.18 5.14 24.02
#